data_dc3af2c299b0e7dff1ae89379c6d377e
#
_entry.id   dc3af2c299b0e7dff1ae89379c6d377e
#
_cell.length_a   1.000
_cell.length_b   1.000
_cell.length_c   1.000
_cell.angle_alpha   90.00
_cell.angle_beta   90.00
_cell.angle_gamma   90.00
#
_symmetry.space_group_name_H-M   'P 1'
#
loop_
_entity.id
_entity.type
_entity.pdbx_description
1 polymer ?
#
loop_
_entity_poly.entity_id
_entity_poly.type
_entity_poly.pdbx_seq_one_letter_code
_entity_poly.pdbx_strand_id
1 'polypeptide(L)'
;DYVSDQLAAMVGGIGIAPGANINYQTGHAIFEATHGTAPNIAGKDIVNPCSIILSAVMMLEYFDWKESASLIEHALEQSFLDARATADLARFMPGGVSLSTSAFTREIVERIEK
;
A
#
# COMPACT_ATOMS: atom_id res chain seq x y z
N ASP A 1 -5.63 8.73 3.01
CA ASP A 1 -6.95 8.39 3.53
C ASP A 1 -7.98 8.28 2.42
N TYR A 2 -8.15 9.28 1.56
CA TYR A 2 -9.10 9.16 0.45
C TYR A 2 -8.74 7.99 -0.45
N VAL A 3 -7.48 7.88 -0.84
CA VAL A 3 -7.01 6.76 -1.69
C VAL A 3 -7.14 5.44 -0.94
N SER A 4 -6.77 5.40 0.35
CA SER A 4 -6.88 4.21 1.16
C SER A 4 -8.33 3.74 1.28
N ASP A 5 -9.26 4.67 1.51
CA ASP A 5 -10.67 4.35 1.63
C ASP A 5 -11.23 3.79 0.31
N GLN A 6 -10.85 4.37 -0.81
CA GLN A 6 -11.27 3.88 -2.12
C GLN A 6 -10.76 2.47 -2.39
N LEU A 7 -9.49 2.23 -2.09
CA LEU A 7 -8.90 0.90 -2.31
C LEU A 7 -9.56 -0.14 -1.42
N ALA A 8 -9.79 0.19 -0.15
CA ALA A 8 -10.48 -0.71 0.76
C ALA A 8 -11.90 -1.00 0.29
N ALA A 9 -12.61 0.00 -0.19
CA ALA A 9 -13.97 -0.17 -0.70
C ALA A 9 -14.00 -1.04 -1.95
N MET A 10 -13.00 -0.90 -2.83
CA MET A 10 -12.94 -1.68 -4.06
C MET A 10 -12.69 -3.16 -3.82
N VAL A 11 -11.85 -3.49 -2.87
CA VAL A 11 -11.40 -4.87 -2.67
C VAL A 11 -11.81 -5.46 -1.33
N GLY A 12 -12.27 -4.65 -0.39
CA GLY A 12 -12.68 -5.12 0.92
C GLY A 12 -11.58 -5.85 1.67
N GLY A 13 -10.33 -5.60 1.33
CA GLY A 13 -9.23 -6.41 1.79
C GLY A 13 -8.43 -5.77 2.92
N ILE A 14 -8.13 -6.60 3.91
CA ILE A 14 -7.28 -6.20 5.04
C ILE A 14 -5.85 -5.96 4.59
N GLY A 15 -5.45 -6.59 3.49
CA GLY A 15 -4.09 -6.50 2.98
C GLY A 15 -3.66 -5.12 2.49
N ILE A 16 -4.61 -4.20 2.33
CA ILE A 16 -4.30 -2.84 1.86
C ILE A 16 -4.54 -1.77 2.90
N ALA A 17 -5.17 -2.11 4.03
CA ALA A 17 -5.44 -1.12 5.07
C ALA A 17 -4.16 -0.72 5.81
N PRO A 18 -3.93 0.57 6.02
CA PRO A 18 -2.76 1.00 6.79
C PRO A 18 -2.97 0.79 8.29
N GLY A 19 -1.87 0.76 9.04
CA GLY A 19 -1.92 0.64 10.49
C GLY A 19 -1.08 1.69 11.19
N ALA A 20 -1.67 2.35 12.18
CA ALA A 20 -0.97 3.31 13.01
C ALA A 20 -1.49 3.24 14.44
N ASN A 21 -0.56 3.40 15.38
CA ASN A 21 -0.88 3.48 16.80
C ASN A 21 -0.11 4.66 17.37
N ILE A 22 -0.83 5.73 17.71
CA ILE A 22 -0.23 6.99 18.11
C ILE A 22 -0.59 7.30 19.54
N ASN A 23 0.42 7.60 20.36
CA ASN A 23 0.23 8.11 21.71
C ASN A 23 0.28 9.63 21.67
N TYR A 24 -0.88 10.26 21.73
CA TYR A 24 -0.98 11.73 21.60
C TYR A 24 -0.41 12.49 22.78
N GLN A 25 -0.19 11.82 23.93
CA GLN A 25 0.41 12.47 25.09
C GLN A 25 1.93 12.57 24.95
N THR A 26 2.56 11.50 24.46
CA THR A 26 4.02 11.45 24.35
C THR A 26 4.54 11.80 22.96
N GLY A 27 3.68 11.72 21.94
CA GLY A 27 4.07 11.88 20.55
C GLY A 27 4.69 10.66 19.91
N HIS A 28 4.78 9.54 20.64
CA HIS A 28 5.30 8.30 20.05
C HIS A 28 4.26 7.65 19.14
N ALA A 29 4.73 7.03 18.07
CA ALA A 29 3.84 6.39 17.11
C ALA A 29 4.49 5.13 16.56
N ILE A 30 3.65 4.16 16.20
CA ILE A 30 4.07 2.92 15.53
C ILE A 30 3.24 2.81 14.26
N PHE A 31 3.90 2.58 13.14
CA PHE A 31 3.26 2.38 11.85
C PHE A 31 3.64 1.02 11.33
N GLU A 32 2.65 0.17 11.10
CA GLU A 32 2.90 -1.22 10.73
C GLU A 32 1.79 -1.75 9.82
N ALA A 33 2.08 -2.84 9.10
CA ALA A 33 1.07 -3.52 8.32
C ALA A 33 0.04 -4.13 9.26
N THR A 34 -1.22 -4.16 8.82
CA THR A 34 -2.31 -4.69 9.64
C THR A 34 -2.47 -6.19 9.53
N HIS A 35 -1.83 -6.82 8.52
CA HIS A 35 -1.90 -8.27 8.36
C HIS A 35 -0.84 -8.99 9.18
N GLY A 36 -1.01 -10.30 9.38
CA GLY A 36 -0.05 -11.13 10.06
C GLY A 36 1.12 -11.54 9.16
N THR A 37 1.94 -12.46 9.64
CA THR A 37 3.16 -12.88 8.93
C THR A 37 2.90 -13.77 7.71
N ALA A 38 1.70 -14.32 7.59
CA ALA A 38 1.29 -15.15 6.46
C ALA A 38 2.32 -16.23 6.11
N PRO A 39 2.61 -17.17 7.03
CA PRO A 39 3.72 -18.11 6.83
C PRO A 39 3.57 -18.99 5.60
N ASN A 40 2.34 -19.24 5.14
CA ASN A 40 2.10 -20.09 3.97
C ASN A 40 2.56 -19.47 2.66
N ILE A 41 2.70 -18.14 2.62
CA ILE A 41 3.10 -17.43 1.40
C ILE A 41 4.37 -16.59 1.61
N ALA A 42 4.93 -16.64 2.79
CA ALA A 42 6.19 -15.92 3.07
C ALA A 42 7.30 -16.44 2.15
N GLY A 43 8.08 -15.54 1.60
CA GLY A 43 9.19 -15.88 0.73
C GLY A 43 8.82 -16.21 -0.71
N LYS A 44 7.53 -16.20 -1.06
CA LYS A 44 7.08 -16.54 -2.42
C LYS A 44 6.94 -15.34 -3.35
N ASP A 45 7.18 -14.14 -2.84
CA ASP A 45 7.12 -12.91 -3.61
C ASP A 45 5.74 -12.66 -4.23
N ILE A 46 4.68 -13.03 -3.51
CA ILE A 46 3.30 -12.86 -4.00
C ILE A 46 2.44 -11.98 -3.09
N VAL A 47 2.94 -11.62 -1.92
CA VAL A 47 2.17 -10.86 -0.93
C VAL A 47 1.96 -9.42 -1.42
N ASN A 48 0.75 -8.90 -1.16
CA ASN A 48 0.40 -7.52 -1.45
C ASN A 48 1.08 -6.59 -0.43
N PRO A 49 1.97 -5.68 -0.86
CA PRO A 49 2.70 -4.80 0.05
C PRO A 49 1.96 -3.50 0.36
N CYS A 50 0.71 -3.33 -0.08
CA CYS A 50 0.01 -2.06 0.04
C CYS A 50 -0.22 -1.64 1.49
N SER A 51 -0.47 -2.59 2.40
CA SER A 51 -0.69 -2.24 3.80
C SER A 51 0.53 -1.54 4.40
N ILE A 52 1.73 -2.10 4.20
CA ILE A 52 2.94 -1.48 4.74
C ILE A 52 3.30 -0.19 3.99
N ILE A 53 3.03 -0.12 2.70
CA ILE A 53 3.27 1.10 1.91
C ILE A 53 2.37 2.22 2.41
N LEU A 54 1.09 1.95 2.61
CA LEU A 54 0.15 2.96 3.10
C LEU A 54 0.42 3.33 4.55
N SER A 55 0.93 2.38 5.36
CA SER A 55 1.38 2.71 6.71
C SER A 55 2.56 3.67 6.68
N ALA A 56 3.47 3.51 5.73
CA ALA A 56 4.57 4.44 5.53
C ALA A 56 4.06 5.82 5.10
N VAL A 57 3.01 5.87 4.27
CA VAL A 57 2.37 7.12 3.89
C VAL A 57 1.83 7.84 5.12
N MET A 58 1.14 7.11 6.02
CA MET A 58 0.65 7.69 7.26
C MET A 58 1.79 8.22 8.12
N MET A 59 2.90 7.52 8.17
CA MET A 59 4.08 7.94 8.91
C MET A 59 4.63 9.27 8.36
N LEU A 60 4.72 9.37 7.04
CA LEU A 60 5.18 10.59 6.39
C LEU A 60 4.24 11.76 6.67
N GLU A 61 2.94 11.51 6.66
CA GLU A 61 1.94 12.51 7.02
C GLU A 61 2.07 12.95 8.47
N TYR A 62 2.36 12.00 9.36
CA TYR A 62 2.57 12.27 10.78
C TYR A 62 3.75 13.21 10.98
N PHE A 63 4.81 13.06 10.18
CA PHE A 63 5.98 13.95 10.21
C PHE A 63 5.75 15.26 9.43
N ASP A 64 4.55 15.46 8.90
CA ASP A 64 4.22 16.60 8.05
C ASP A 64 5.02 16.65 6.75
N TRP A 65 5.47 15.48 6.27
CA TRP A 65 6.13 15.35 4.97
C TRP A 65 5.08 15.00 3.91
N LYS A 66 4.16 15.94 3.70
CA LYS A 66 2.98 15.73 2.88
C LYS A 66 3.30 15.53 1.40
N GLU A 67 4.33 16.19 0.91
CA GLU A 67 4.73 16.05 -0.48
C GLU A 67 5.20 14.63 -0.78
N SER A 68 6.06 14.08 0.10
CA SER A 68 6.53 12.70 -0.05
C SER A 68 5.39 11.71 0.04
N ALA A 69 4.47 11.91 0.99
CA ALA A 69 3.30 11.06 1.13
C ALA A 69 2.45 11.08 -0.15
N SER A 70 2.22 12.26 -0.70
CA SER A 70 1.42 12.42 -1.93
C SER A 70 2.04 11.73 -3.13
N LEU A 71 3.36 11.75 -3.24
CA LEU A 71 4.04 11.06 -4.34
C LEU A 71 3.77 9.57 -4.32
N ILE A 72 3.82 8.95 -3.13
CA ILE A 72 3.57 7.52 -2.99
C ILE A 72 2.10 7.21 -3.28
N GLU A 73 1.19 8.00 -2.71
CA GLU A 73 -0.24 7.78 -2.94
C GLU A 73 -0.60 7.90 -4.42
N HIS A 74 -0.03 8.90 -5.09
CA HIS A 74 -0.28 9.09 -6.52
C HIS A 74 0.25 7.92 -7.35
N ALA A 75 1.44 7.41 -7.00
CA ALA A 75 2.01 6.26 -7.68
C ALA A 75 1.13 5.02 -7.54
N LEU A 76 0.61 4.77 -6.33
CA LEU A 76 -0.32 3.67 -6.11
C LEU A 76 -1.60 3.84 -6.92
N GLU A 77 -2.16 5.04 -6.91
CA GLU A 77 -3.38 5.34 -7.68
C GLU A 77 -3.17 5.08 -9.16
N GLN A 78 -2.06 5.54 -9.72
CA GLN A 78 -1.75 5.33 -11.13
C GLN A 78 -1.59 3.85 -11.47
N SER A 79 -0.95 3.09 -10.59
CA SER A 79 -0.80 1.66 -10.79
C SER A 79 -2.17 0.97 -10.87
N PHE A 80 -3.08 1.33 -9.98
CA PHE A 80 -4.42 0.72 -9.97
C PHE A 80 -5.26 1.18 -11.16
N LEU A 81 -5.10 2.42 -11.60
CA LEU A 81 -5.78 2.90 -12.81
C LEU A 81 -5.33 2.13 -14.04
N ASP A 82 -4.07 1.71 -14.06
CA ASP A 82 -3.52 0.88 -15.14
C ASP A 82 -3.82 -0.60 -14.95
N ALA A 83 -4.58 -0.96 -13.90
CA ALA A 83 -4.97 -2.34 -13.55
C ALA A 83 -3.74 -3.24 -13.33
N ARG A 84 -2.71 -2.70 -12.69
CA ARG A 84 -1.47 -3.43 -12.40
C ARG A 84 -1.30 -3.52 -10.89
N ALA A 85 -1.31 -4.74 -10.37
CA ALA A 85 -1.27 -4.98 -8.93
C ALA A 85 -0.87 -6.42 -8.65
N THR A 86 -0.72 -6.77 -7.36
CA THR A 86 -0.51 -8.16 -6.99
C THR A 86 -1.78 -8.97 -7.27
N ALA A 87 -1.64 -10.30 -7.34
CA ALA A 87 -2.70 -11.18 -7.83
C ALA A 87 -4.01 -11.04 -7.05
N ASP A 88 -3.93 -10.82 -5.75
CA ASP A 88 -5.12 -10.68 -4.90
C ASP A 88 -6.02 -9.51 -5.32
N LEU A 89 -5.42 -8.44 -5.85
CA LEU A 89 -6.17 -7.28 -6.34
C LEU A 89 -6.43 -7.36 -7.84
N ALA A 90 -5.43 -7.80 -8.60
CA ALA A 90 -5.51 -7.82 -10.06
C ALA A 90 -6.67 -8.69 -10.55
N ARG A 91 -7.00 -9.75 -9.84
CA ARG A 91 -8.09 -10.65 -10.23
C ARG A 91 -9.45 -9.98 -10.23
N PHE A 92 -9.61 -8.88 -9.50
CA PHE A 92 -10.87 -8.12 -9.47
C PHE A 92 -10.90 -6.95 -10.43
N MET A 93 -9.80 -6.72 -11.17
CA MET A 93 -9.68 -5.60 -12.08
C MET A 93 -9.88 -6.06 -13.51
N PRO A 94 -10.80 -5.44 -14.28
CA PRO A 94 -10.95 -5.76 -15.71
C PRO A 94 -9.64 -5.56 -16.44
N GLY A 95 -9.15 -6.60 -17.11
CA GLY A 95 -7.87 -6.55 -17.81
C GLY A 95 -6.66 -6.47 -16.88
N GLY A 96 -6.83 -6.88 -15.62
CA GLY A 96 -5.77 -6.75 -14.62
C GLY A 96 -4.52 -7.56 -14.95
N VAL A 97 -3.37 -6.95 -14.71
CA VAL A 97 -2.06 -7.58 -14.85
C VAL A 97 -1.54 -7.90 -13.46
N SER A 98 -1.30 -9.19 -13.20
CA SER A 98 -0.82 -9.67 -11.92
C SER A 98 0.70 -9.54 -11.85
N LEU A 99 1.19 -8.91 -10.78
CA LEU A 99 2.61 -8.68 -10.56
C LEU A 99 3.04 -9.37 -9.26
N SER A 100 4.31 -9.78 -9.20
CA SER A 100 4.91 -10.22 -7.94
C SER A 100 5.05 -9.04 -6.99
N THR A 101 5.29 -9.31 -5.72
CA THR A 101 5.51 -8.26 -4.72
C THR A 101 6.65 -7.33 -5.15
N SER A 102 7.78 -7.92 -5.57
CA SER A 102 8.95 -7.13 -5.96
C SER A 102 8.71 -6.36 -7.25
N ALA A 103 8.03 -6.95 -8.23
CA ALA A 103 7.73 -6.27 -9.49
C ALA A 103 6.77 -5.10 -9.26
N PHE A 104 5.75 -5.31 -8.45
CA PHE A 104 4.79 -4.26 -8.11
C PHE A 104 5.50 -3.10 -7.41
N THR A 105 6.34 -3.41 -6.42
CA THR A 105 7.09 -2.40 -5.68
C THR A 105 8.01 -1.61 -6.61
N ARG A 106 8.69 -2.31 -7.53
CA ARG A 106 9.58 -1.65 -8.49
C ARG A 106 8.79 -0.68 -9.38
N GLU A 107 7.61 -1.06 -9.83
CA GLU A 107 6.78 -0.17 -10.63
C GLU A 107 6.32 1.05 -9.84
N ILE A 108 6.00 0.89 -8.56
CA ILE A 108 5.65 2.02 -7.71
C ILE A 108 6.82 3.00 -7.61
N VAL A 109 8.03 2.49 -7.39
CA VAL A 109 9.23 3.33 -7.33
C VAL A 109 9.44 4.09 -8.63
N GLU A 110 9.28 3.39 -9.76
CA GLU A 110 9.44 4.03 -11.07
C GLU A 110 8.41 5.13 -11.31
N ARG A 111 7.19 4.93 -10.85
CA ARG A 111 6.13 5.95 -10.97
C ARG A 111 6.42 7.17 -10.11
N ILE A 112 7.05 6.98 -8.96
CA ILE A 112 7.45 8.10 -8.10
C ILE A 112 8.53 8.94 -8.78
N GLU A 113 9.46 8.29 -9.48
CA GLU A 113 10.58 8.97 -10.13
C GLU A 113 10.16 9.77 -11.37
N LYS A 114 8.99 9.51 -11.89
CA LYS A 114 8.46 10.25 -13.03
C LYS A 114 7.61 11.42 -12.56
#